data_164ac7f94418fb3639671ddd6cd25dc7
#
_entry.id   164ac7f94418fb3639671ddd6cd25dc7
#
_cell.length_a   1.000
_cell.length_b   1.000
_cell.length_c   1.000
_cell.angle_alpha   90.00
_cell.angle_beta   90.00
_cell.angle_gamma   90.00
#
_symmetry.space_group_name_H-M   'P 1'
#
loop_
_entity.id
_entity.type
_entity.pdbx_description
1 polymer ?
#
loop_
_entity_poly.entity_id
_entity_poly.type
_entity_poly.pdbx_seq_one_letter_code
_entity_poly.pdbx_strand_id
1 'polypeptide(L)'
;LGSQCKKMLDAAAKALDVEVQYVDQGHVSEKVTASVEQLAAAGCQGIIICNSSDTEMTSAIKTCNDNKVYLAQFFRVISKEDSADIYKAAKDSAYYIGAVHEDEPANGAELVKILLDKGDRNIGLIGWEQGDATWLGRWKGYKAGVEKWNKENPDDKAKISEPQYAGTTSEGGSKAAEAL
;
A
#
# COMPACT_ATOMS: atom_id res chain seq x y z
N LEU A 1 -2.53 -3.49 12.55
CA LEU A 1 -2.89 -2.27 11.83
C LEU A 1 -4.41 -2.06 11.84
N GLY A 2 -5.22 -3.02 11.36
CA GLY A 2 -6.67 -2.89 11.24
C GLY A 2 -7.39 -2.49 12.53
N SER A 3 -7.02 -3.06 13.68
CA SER A 3 -7.64 -2.73 14.96
C SER A 3 -7.34 -1.29 15.44
N GLN A 4 -6.18 -0.75 15.10
CA GLN A 4 -5.84 0.65 15.40
C GLN A 4 -6.61 1.61 14.50
N CYS A 5 -6.65 1.31 13.19
CA CYS A 5 -7.43 2.08 12.22
C CYS A 5 -8.91 2.10 12.62
N LYS A 6 -9.47 0.96 13.03
CA LYS A 6 -10.86 0.88 13.50
C LYS A 6 -11.13 1.85 14.66
N LYS A 7 -10.25 1.88 15.66
CA LYS A 7 -10.42 2.81 16.80
C LYS A 7 -10.42 4.29 16.37
N MET A 8 -9.56 4.63 15.42
CA MET A 8 -9.49 5.99 14.88
C MET A 8 -10.74 6.33 14.07
N LEU A 9 -11.21 5.40 13.24
CA LEU A 9 -12.43 5.56 12.45
C LEU A 9 -13.67 5.65 13.34
N ASP A 10 -13.79 4.82 14.39
CA ASP A 10 -14.90 4.89 15.36
C ASP A 10 -14.93 6.26 16.07
N ALA A 11 -13.76 6.80 16.44
CA ALA A 11 -13.67 8.12 17.06
C ALA A 11 -14.06 9.25 16.08
N ALA A 12 -13.62 9.17 14.84
CA ALA A 12 -13.97 10.13 13.79
C ALA A 12 -15.47 10.05 13.45
N ALA A 13 -15.99 8.84 13.30
CA ALA A 13 -17.41 8.61 13.02
C ALA A 13 -18.31 9.22 14.10
N LYS A 14 -17.96 9.02 15.37
CA LYS A 14 -18.68 9.64 16.49
C LYS A 14 -18.63 11.17 16.46
N ALA A 15 -17.47 11.74 16.12
CA ALA A 15 -17.28 13.20 16.06
C ALA A 15 -18.04 13.84 14.88
N LEU A 16 -18.22 13.09 13.80
CA LEU A 16 -18.87 13.55 12.56
C LEU A 16 -20.35 13.13 12.45
N ASP A 17 -20.87 12.43 13.46
CA ASP A 17 -22.23 11.86 13.45
C ASP A 17 -22.48 10.96 12.21
N VAL A 18 -21.54 10.04 11.96
CA VAL A 18 -21.56 9.10 10.83
C VAL A 18 -21.64 7.67 11.36
N GLU A 19 -22.51 6.85 10.77
CA GLU A 19 -22.54 5.41 11.01
C GLU A 19 -21.49 4.70 10.14
N VAL A 20 -20.71 3.78 10.73
CA VAL A 20 -19.68 3.02 10.01
C VAL A 20 -19.93 1.53 10.11
N GLN A 21 -19.96 0.86 8.94
CA GLN A 21 -19.98 -0.59 8.82
C GLN A 21 -18.58 -1.09 8.44
N TYR A 22 -18.14 -2.20 9.01
CA TYR A 22 -16.83 -2.78 8.75
C TYR A 22 -16.97 -4.13 8.07
N VAL A 23 -16.18 -4.34 7.01
CA VAL A 23 -16.06 -5.63 6.33
C VAL A 23 -14.58 -6.03 6.31
N ASP A 24 -14.28 -7.23 6.80
CA ASP A 24 -12.94 -7.80 6.75
C ASP A 24 -12.84 -8.73 5.52
N GLN A 25 -12.00 -8.34 4.57
CA GLN A 25 -11.75 -9.08 3.33
C GLN A 25 -10.73 -10.21 3.53
N GLY A 26 -10.00 -10.22 4.65
CA GLY A 26 -8.97 -11.23 4.95
C GLY A 26 -7.84 -11.29 3.92
N HIS A 27 -7.53 -10.19 3.23
CA HIS A 27 -6.57 -10.10 2.11
C HIS A 27 -6.89 -11.03 0.92
N VAL A 28 -8.17 -11.26 0.66
CA VAL A 28 -8.64 -12.09 -0.46
C VAL A 28 -9.25 -11.21 -1.54
N SER A 29 -8.57 -11.07 -2.68
CA SER A 29 -8.98 -10.15 -3.77
C SER A 29 -10.39 -10.43 -4.29
N GLU A 30 -10.80 -11.68 -4.37
CA GLU A 30 -12.14 -12.05 -4.85
C GLU A 30 -13.25 -11.55 -3.93
N LYS A 31 -12.94 -11.35 -2.64
CA LYS A 31 -13.91 -10.82 -1.67
C LYS A 31 -14.09 -9.30 -1.79
N VAL A 32 -13.16 -8.59 -2.41
CA VAL A 32 -13.23 -7.14 -2.54
C VAL A 32 -14.46 -6.72 -3.31
N THR A 33 -14.67 -7.28 -4.51
CA THR A 33 -15.84 -6.97 -5.34
C THR A 33 -17.13 -7.23 -4.58
N ALA A 34 -17.28 -8.43 -4.01
CA ALA A 34 -18.48 -8.80 -3.26
C ALA A 34 -18.73 -7.86 -2.05
N SER A 35 -17.65 -7.46 -1.35
CA SER A 35 -17.75 -6.55 -0.21
C SER A 35 -18.21 -5.15 -0.62
N VAL A 36 -17.69 -4.63 -1.73
CA VAL A 36 -18.10 -3.31 -2.25
C VAL A 36 -19.56 -3.35 -2.72
N GLU A 37 -19.97 -4.40 -3.43
CA GLU A 37 -21.36 -4.61 -3.86
C GLU A 37 -22.31 -4.72 -2.65
N GLN A 38 -21.91 -5.48 -1.63
CA GLN A 38 -22.68 -5.62 -0.41
C GLN A 38 -22.89 -4.29 0.31
N LEU A 39 -21.82 -3.49 0.49
CA LEU A 39 -21.90 -2.19 1.15
C LEU A 39 -22.75 -1.20 0.34
N ALA A 40 -22.60 -1.20 -0.97
CA ALA A 40 -23.44 -0.36 -1.85
C ALA A 40 -24.91 -0.75 -1.75
N ALA A 41 -25.22 -2.05 -1.78
CA ALA A 41 -26.59 -2.57 -1.64
C ALA A 41 -27.18 -2.31 -0.24
N ALA A 42 -26.34 -2.25 0.80
CA ALA A 42 -26.74 -1.89 2.16
C ALA A 42 -27.05 -0.40 2.34
N GLY A 43 -26.88 0.41 1.29
CA GLY A 43 -27.20 1.85 1.32
C GLY A 43 -26.07 2.72 1.85
N CYS A 44 -24.85 2.22 1.92
CA CYS A 44 -23.68 3.04 2.25
C CYS A 44 -23.52 4.15 1.21
N GLN A 45 -23.33 5.39 1.69
CA GLN A 45 -23.15 6.56 0.83
C GLN A 45 -21.69 6.76 0.43
N GLY A 46 -20.76 6.17 1.19
CA GLY A 46 -19.34 6.17 0.92
C GLY A 46 -18.67 4.88 1.37
N ILE A 47 -17.64 4.46 0.66
CA ILE A 47 -16.83 3.29 0.96
C ILE A 47 -15.37 3.71 1.02
N ILE A 48 -14.68 3.33 2.10
CA ILE A 48 -13.23 3.49 2.24
C ILE A 48 -12.62 2.10 2.13
N ILE A 49 -11.72 1.92 1.16
CA ILE A 49 -11.12 0.63 0.85
C ILE A 49 -9.60 0.64 1.09
N CYS A 50 -9.08 -0.44 1.68
CA CYS A 50 -7.66 -0.78 1.66
C CYS A 50 -7.48 -1.98 0.74
N ASN A 51 -7.22 -1.72 -0.53
CA ASN A 51 -7.02 -2.76 -1.54
C ASN A 51 -5.61 -3.36 -1.44
N SER A 52 -5.45 -4.60 -1.90
CA SER A 52 -4.15 -5.28 -1.97
C SER A 52 -3.44 -5.02 -3.30
N SER A 53 -4.23 -4.87 -4.38
CA SER A 53 -3.72 -4.58 -5.72
C SER A 53 -4.58 -3.54 -6.44
N ASP A 54 -4.01 -2.88 -7.45
CA ASP A 54 -4.77 -1.89 -8.25
C ASP A 54 -5.90 -2.53 -9.06
N THR A 55 -5.77 -3.80 -9.44
CA THR A 55 -6.79 -4.52 -10.21
C THR A 55 -8.13 -4.62 -9.48
N GLU A 56 -8.11 -4.69 -8.15
CA GLU A 56 -9.31 -4.68 -7.31
C GLU A 56 -10.11 -3.38 -7.46
N MET A 57 -9.43 -2.28 -7.76
CA MET A 57 -10.06 -0.98 -7.93
C MET A 57 -10.93 -0.88 -9.19
N THR A 58 -10.70 -1.74 -10.20
CA THR A 58 -11.52 -1.75 -11.42
C THR A 58 -12.99 -2.01 -11.11
N SER A 59 -13.27 -3.08 -10.36
CA SER A 59 -14.64 -3.41 -9.96
C SER A 59 -15.19 -2.43 -8.93
N ALA A 60 -14.37 -2.00 -7.96
CA ALA A 60 -14.79 -1.06 -6.94
C ALA A 60 -15.23 0.29 -7.53
N ILE A 61 -14.44 0.86 -8.45
CA ILE A 61 -14.78 2.12 -9.14
C ILE A 61 -16.08 1.95 -9.95
N LYS A 62 -16.19 0.85 -10.70
CA LYS A 62 -17.39 0.58 -11.49
C LYS A 62 -18.63 0.47 -10.60
N THR A 63 -18.60 -0.36 -9.57
CA THR A 63 -19.72 -0.56 -8.65
C THR A 63 -20.14 0.74 -7.97
N CYS A 64 -19.16 1.52 -7.50
CA CYS A 64 -19.44 2.79 -6.86
C CYS A 64 -20.04 3.83 -7.81
N ASN A 65 -19.57 3.90 -9.07
CA ASN A 65 -20.17 4.75 -10.10
C ASN A 65 -21.62 4.35 -10.40
N ASP A 66 -21.87 3.06 -10.61
CA ASP A 66 -23.19 2.54 -10.96
C ASP A 66 -24.22 2.79 -9.83
N ASN A 67 -23.79 2.75 -8.58
CA ASN A 67 -24.63 2.94 -7.39
C ASN A 67 -24.56 4.37 -6.80
N LYS A 68 -23.79 5.28 -7.38
CA LYS A 68 -23.59 6.66 -6.90
C LYS A 68 -23.07 6.71 -5.46
N VAL A 69 -22.13 5.84 -5.12
CA VAL A 69 -21.46 5.72 -3.83
C VAL A 69 -20.08 6.33 -3.92
N TYR A 70 -19.70 7.19 -3.00
CA TYR A 70 -18.36 7.74 -2.96
C TYR A 70 -17.34 6.67 -2.57
N LEU A 71 -16.18 6.68 -3.21
CA LEU A 71 -15.09 5.72 -3.00
C LEU A 71 -13.80 6.46 -2.67
N ALA A 72 -13.18 6.06 -1.57
CA ALA A 72 -11.84 6.51 -1.18
C ALA A 72 -10.92 5.32 -0.92
N GLN A 73 -9.62 5.51 -1.11
CA GLN A 73 -8.61 4.55 -0.69
C GLN A 73 -7.87 5.05 0.56
N PHE A 74 -7.36 4.14 1.37
CA PHE A 74 -6.40 4.45 2.40
C PHE A 74 -5.24 3.45 2.40
N PHE A 75 -4.05 3.90 2.78
CA PHE A 75 -2.75 3.23 2.69
C PHE A 75 -2.26 2.91 1.28
N ARG A 76 -3.13 2.91 0.29
CA ARG A 76 -2.82 2.58 -1.09
C ARG A 76 -3.24 3.71 -2.00
N VAL A 77 -2.59 3.78 -3.15
CA VAL A 77 -2.96 4.69 -4.25
C VAL A 77 -2.78 3.93 -5.56
N ILE A 78 -3.65 4.18 -6.52
CA ILE A 78 -3.55 3.58 -7.85
C ILE A 78 -2.30 4.12 -8.54
N SER A 79 -1.40 3.23 -8.95
CA SER A 79 -0.19 3.61 -9.68
C SER A 79 -0.53 4.17 -11.05
N LYS A 80 -0.12 5.40 -11.30
CA LYS A 80 -0.26 6.02 -12.62
C LYS A 80 0.62 5.33 -13.67
N GLU A 81 1.78 4.81 -13.28
CA GLU A 81 2.76 4.19 -14.18
C GLU A 81 2.39 2.74 -14.49
N ASP A 82 2.04 1.98 -13.44
CA ASP A 82 1.83 0.54 -13.54
C ASP A 82 0.38 0.16 -13.88
N SER A 83 -0.58 1.06 -13.61
CA SER A 83 -2.04 0.83 -13.75
C SER A 83 -2.74 2.02 -14.43
N ALA A 84 -2.19 2.48 -15.55
CA ALA A 84 -2.62 3.72 -16.23
C ALA A 84 -4.13 3.76 -16.56
N ASP A 85 -4.70 2.64 -17.00
CA ASP A 85 -6.13 2.57 -17.35
C ASP A 85 -7.02 2.68 -16.11
N ILE A 86 -6.64 2.03 -15.01
CA ILE A 86 -7.36 2.09 -13.73
C ILE A 86 -7.24 3.49 -13.13
N TYR A 87 -6.04 4.07 -13.19
CA TYR A 87 -5.81 5.45 -12.78
C TYR A 87 -6.68 6.43 -13.56
N LYS A 88 -6.79 6.24 -14.89
CA LYS A 88 -7.67 7.05 -15.74
C LYS A 88 -9.13 6.86 -15.34
N ALA A 89 -9.60 5.63 -15.16
CA ALA A 89 -10.97 5.36 -14.72
C ALA A 89 -11.30 6.03 -13.38
N ALA A 90 -10.37 6.01 -12.42
CA ALA A 90 -10.49 6.70 -11.15
C ALA A 90 -10.59 8.23 -11.32
N LYS A 91 -9.76 8.80 -12.18
CA LYS A 91 -9.77 10.24 -12.48
C LYS A 91 -11.04 10.71 -13.18
N ASP A 92 -11.59 9.88 -14.04
CA ASP A 92 -12.83 10.19 -14.78
C ASP A 92 -14.10 9.92 -13.95
N SER A 93 -13.97 9.24 -12.82
CA SER A 93 -15.08 8.93 -11.91
C SER A 93 -15.54 10.17 -11.14
N ALA A 94 -16.85 10.44 -11.15
CA ALA A 94 -17.45 11.47 -10.29
C ALA A 94 -17.54 11.04 -8.81
N TYR A 95 -17.32 9.76 -8.51
CA TYR A 95 -17.49 9.17 -7.19
C TYR A 95 -16.18 8.72 -6.55
N TYR A 96 -15.06 8.65 -7.28
CA TYR A 96 -13.76 8.42 -6.68
C TYR A 96 -13.18 9.73 -6.15
N ILE A 97 -13.04 9.84 -4.83
CA ILE A 97 -12.63 11.08 -4.17
C ILE A 97 -11.13 11.12 -3.84
N GLY A 98 -10.40 10.02 -4.08
CA GLY A 98 -8.95 9.99 -3.93
C GLY A 98 -8.45 8.98 -2.91
N ALA A 99 -7.20 9.16 -2.51
CA ALA A 99 -6.51 8.27 -1.59
C ALA A 99 -5.75 9.05 -0.52
N VAL A 100 -5.69 8.48 0.69
CA VAL A 100 -4.72 8.87 1.72
C VAL A 100 -3.69 7.74 1.83
N HIS A 101 -2.45 8.02 1.47
CA HIS A 101 -1.39 7.01 1.40
C HIS A 101 -0.05 7.57 1.86
N GLU A 102 0.89 6.70 2.11
CA GLU A 102 2.28 7.04 2.38
C GLU A 102 3.08 7.12 1.07
N ASP A 103 4.12 7.94 1.06
CA ASP A 103 5.10 7.95 -0.04
C ASP A 103 6.12 6.82 0.21
N GLU A 104 5.79 5.62 -0.24
CA GLU A 104 6.61 4.44 0.00
C GLU A 104 8.02 4.54 -0.59
N PRO A 105 8.24 5.12 -1.79
CA PRO A 105 9.58 5.37 -2.28
C PRO A 105 10.38 6.33 -1.39
N ALA A 106 9.78 7.42 -0.92
CA ALA A 106 10.44 8.35 -0.02
C ALA A 106 10.79 7.69 1.31
N ASN A 107 9.86 6.91 1.89
CA ASN A 107 10.08 6.15 3.12
C ASN A 107 11.23 5.14 2.95
N GLY A 108 11.28 4.45 1.81
CA GLY A 108 12.39 3.52 1.50
C GLY A 108 13.74 4.23 1.40
N ALA A 109 13.81 5.34 0.69
CA ALA A 109 15.04 6.11 0.54
C ALA A 109 15.55 6.66 1.89
N GLU A 110 14.65 7.14 2.75
CA GLU A 110 15.02 7.64 4.08
C GLU A 110 15.54 6.51 4.98
N LEU A 111 14.92 5.33 4.95
CA LEU A 111 15.40 4.18 5.74
C LEU A 111 16.82 3.77 5.34
N VAL A 112 17.10 3.69 4.05
CA VAL A 112 18.44 3.40 3.54
C VAL A 112 19.44 4.50 3.96
N LYS A 113 19.03 5.76 3.85
CA LYS A 113 19.86 6.88 4.28
C LYS A 113 20.27 6.75 5.75
N ILE A 114 19.35 6.37 6.64
CA ILE A 114 19.66 6.14 8.07
C ILE A 114 20.73 5.06 8.26
N LEU A 115 20.69 3.97 7.50
CA LEU A 115 21.68 2.90 7.56
C LEU A 115 23.04 3.37 7.02
N LEU A 116 23.04 4.06 5.88
CA LEU A 116 24.26 4.61 5.27
C LEU A 116 24.95 5.64 6.17
N ASP A 117 24.16 6.51 6.81
CA ASP A 117 24.68 7.51 7.77
C ASP A 117 25.32 6.84 9.02
N LYS A 118 24.86 5.63 9.38
CA LYS A 118 25.46 4.81 10.45
C LYS A 118 26.73 4.06 10.04
N GLY A 119 27.07 4.08 8.77
CA GLY A 119 28.25 3.40 8.23
C GLY A 119 27.98 2.04 7.59
N ASP A 120 26.72 1.62 7.50
CA ASP A 120 26.36 0.36 6.84
C ASP A 120 26.55 0.49 5.31
N ARG A 121 27.21 -0.50 4.71
CA ARG A 121 27.51 -0.51 3.25
C ARG A 121 26.99 -1.76 2.53
N ASN A 122 26.63 -2.80 3.28
CA ASN A 122 26.00 -4.00 2.76
C ASN A 122 24.64 -4.15 3.44
N ILE A 123 23.58 -3.85 2.69
CA ILE A 123 22.23 -3.78 3.22
C ILE A 123 21.43 -4.97 2.69
N GLY A 124 21.01 -5.86 3.58
CA GLY A 124 20.11 -6.97 3.27
C GLY A 124 18.66 -6.52 3.22
N LEU A 125 17.89 -7.07 2.30
CA LEU A 125 16.48 -6.74 2.13
C LEU A 125 15.58 -7.94 2.42
N ILE A 126 14.63 -7.74 3.35
CA ILE A 126 13.56 -8.70 3.63
C ILE A 126 12.23 -8.05 3.31
N GLY A 127 11.49 -8.66 2.38
CA GLY A 127 10.14 -8.26 2.00
C GLY A 127 9.08 -9.19 2.55
N TRP A 128 7.85 -8.79 2.40
CA TRP A 128 6.69 -9.62 2.78
C TRP A 128 6.40 -10.67 1.70
N GLU A 129 5.89 -10.22 0.55
CA GLU A 129 5.54 -11.06 -0.60
C GLU A 129 6.01 -10.41 -1.90
N GLN A 130 6.36 -11.25 -2.86
CA GLN A 130 6.71 -10.77 -4.19
C GLN A 130 5.49 -10.13 -4.85
N GLY A 131 5.67 -8.90 -5.38
CA GLY A 131 4.60 -8.17 -6.06
C GLY A 131 3.71 -7.32 -5.16
N ASP A 132 3.91 -7.32 -3.82
CA ASP A 132 3.21 -6.39 -2.94
C ASP A 132 3.54 -4.92 -3.30
N ALA A 133 2.50 -4.12 -3.51
CA ALA A 133 2.67 -2.74 -4.00
C ALA A 133 3.43 -1.84 -3.02
N THR A 134 3.22 -2.00 -1.72
CA THR A 134 3.96 -1.28 -0.68
C THR A 134 5.44 -1.64 -0.72
N TRP A 135 5.73 -2.95 -0.78
CA TRP A 135 7.08 -3.44 -0.89
C TRP A 135 7.79 -2.92 -2.15
N LEU A 136 7.14 -3.00 -3.30
CA LEU A 136 7.68 -2.51 -4.56
C LEU A 136 7.99 -1.00 -4.52
N GLY A 137 7.12 -0.21 -3.89
CA GLY A 137 7.35 1.21 -3.65
C GLY A 137 8.60 1.46 -2.79
N ARG A 138 8.69 0.79 -1.64
CA ARG A 138 9.86 0.89 -0.75
C ARG A 138 11.13 0.42 -1.43
N TRP A 139 11.09 -0.66 -2.18
CA TRP A 139 12.25 -1.16 -2.92
C TRP A 139 12.73 -0.17 -3.99
N LYS A 140 11.83 0.50 -4.71
CA LYS A 140 12.21 1.62 -5.58
C LYS A 140 13.00 2.68 -4.79
N GLY A 141 12.55 3.02 -3.58
CA GLY A 141 13.21 3.95 -2.69
C GLY A 141 14.58 3.47 -2.21
N TYR A 142 14.70 2.21 -1.80
CA TYR A 142 15.98 1.63 -1.38
C TYR A 142 17.03 1.71 -2.49
N LYS A 143 16.67 1.31 -3.71
CA LYS A 143 17.58 1.41 -4.86
C LYS A 143 17.99 2.85 -5.14
N ALA A 144 17.03 3.75 -5.22
CA ALA A 144 17.30 5.17 -5.48
C ALA A 144 18.20 5.79 -4.39
N GLY A 145 17.98 5.43 -3.12
CA GLY A 145 18.82 5.88 -2.01
C GLY A 145 20.27 5.43 -2.13
N VAL A 146 20.50 4.13 -2.44
CA VAL A 146 21.85 3.59 -2.64
C VAL A 146 22.50 4.15 -3.91
N GLU A 147 21.78 4.30 -5.00
CA GLU A 147 22.29 4.90 -6.23
C GLU A 147 22.75 6.36 -6.00
N LYS A 148 21.92 7.14 -5.30
CA LYS A 148 22.27 8.51 -4.91
C LYS A 148 23.53 8.53 -4.06
N TRP A 149 23.60 7.71 -2.99
CA TRP A 149 24.80 7.60 -2.14
C TRP A 149 26.04 7.30 -2.97
N ASN A 150 25.99 6.26 -3.79
CA ASN A 150 27.12 5.81 -4.61
C ASN A 150 27.60 6.85 -5.62
N LYS A 151 26.71 7.71 -6.11
CA LYS A 151 27.04 8.83 -6.97
C LYS A 151 27.76 9.94 -6.21
N GLU A 152 27.32 10.21 -4.99
CA GLU A 152 27.89 11.25 -4.12
C GLU A 152 29.17 10.79 -3.42
N ASN A 153 29.36 9.47 -3.22
CA ASN A 153 30.47 8.85 -2.51
C ASN A 153 31.13 7.75 -3.35
N PRO A 154 31.84 8.08 -4.42
CA PRO A 154 32.39 7.08 -5.37
C PRO A 154 33.43 6.13 -4.74
N ASP A 155 34.12 6.56 -3.69
CA ASP A 155 35.14 5.79 -2.97
C ASP A 155 34.56 5.03 -1.75
N ASP A 156 33.28 5.23 -1.41
CA ASP A 156 32.59 4.63 -0.26
C ASP A 156 31.22 4.07 -0.67
N LYS A 157 31.24 3.14 -1.60
CA LYS A 157 30.02 2.60 -2.22
C LYS A 157 29.32 1.59 -1.31
N ALA A 158 27.98 1.67 -1.33
CA ALA A 158 27.09 0.71 -0.69
C ALA A 158 26.46 -0.25 -1.70
N LYS A 159 25.96 -1.37 -1.22
CA LYS A 159 25.24 -2.40 -1.95
C LYS A 159 23.98 -2.78 -1.21
N ILE A 160 22.95 -3.15 -1.97
CA ILE A 160 21.76 -3.81 -1.44
C ILE A 160 21.66 -5.22 -2.05
N SER A 161 21.15 -6.16 -1.27
CA SER A 161 20.88 -7.52 -1.74
C SER A 161 19.64 -7.54 -2.67
N GLU A 162 19.50 -8.64 -3.43
CA GLU A 162 18.17 -9.03 -3.89
C GLU A 162 17.30 -9.35 -2.69
N PRO A 163 15.99 -9.06 -2.75
CA PRO A 163 15.11 -9.26 -1.61
C PRO A 163 14.86 -10.74 -1.32
N GLN A 164 14.84 -11.09 -0.04
CA GLN A 164 14.28 -12.33 0.46
C GLN A 164 12.84 -12.07 0.92
N TYR A 165 11.95 -13.04 0.75
CA TYR A 165 10.53 -12.87 1.10
C TYR A 165 10.17 -13.74 2.29
N ALA A 166 9.71 -13.10 3.36
CA ALA A 166 9.45 -13.72 4.66
C ALA A 166 8.00 -14.24 4.83
N GLY A 167 7.07 -13.77 4.00
CA GLY A 167 5.64 -13.96 4.26
C GLY A 167 5.22 -13.32 5.58
N THR A 168 4.30 -13.96 6.29
CA THR A 168 3.71 -13.41 7.53
C THR A 168 4.14 -14.15 8.80
N THR A 169 5.13 -15.04 8.74
CA THR A 169 5.53 -15.88 9.87
C THR A 169 6.90 -15.53 10.42
N SER A 170 7.11 -15.76 11.72
CA SER A 170 8.42 -15.60 12.34
C SER A 170 9.46 -16.56 11.74
N GLU A 171 9.06 -17.78 11.39
CA GLU A 171 9.93 -18.75 10.73
C GLU A 171 10.37 -18.27 9.35
N GLY A 172 9.45 -17.71 8.56
CA GLY A 172 9.77 -17.08 7.27
C GLY A 172 10.76 -15.93 7.42
N GLY A 173 10.57 -15.07 8.43
CA GLY A 173 11.51 -14.00 8.76
C GLY A 173 12.89 -14.51 9.11
N SER A 174 13.00 -15.54 9.94
CA SER A 174 14.29 -16.17 10.29
C SER A 174 14.99 -16.74 9.07
N LYS A 175 14.30 -17.52 8.24
CA LYS A 175 14.87 -18.08 7.01
C LYS A 175 15.31 -17.02 6.02
N ALA A 176 14.55 -15.95 5.88
CA ALA A 176 14.92 -14.83 5.02
C ALA A 176 16.17 -14.10 5.52
N ALA A 177 16.32 -13.95 6.85
CA ALA A 177 17.51 -13.35 7.45
C ALA A 177 18.76 -14.23 7.34
N GLU A 178 18.60 -15.56 7.46
CA GLU A 178 19.71 -16.53 7.30
C GLU A 178 20.22 -16.60 5.85
N ALA A 179 19.38 -16.23 4.87
CA ALA A 179 19.74 -16.25 3.46
C ALA A 179 20.48 -14.98 2.98
N LEU A 180 20.60 -13.95 3.82
CA LEU A 180 21.27 -12.69 3.56
C LEU A 180 22.70 -12.67 4.10
#